data_ccc99761e53ae5dae2979108553db3ce
#
_entry.id   ccc99761e53ae5dae2979108553db3ce
#
_cell.length_a   1.000
_cell.length_b   1.000
_cell.length_c   1.000
_cell.angle_alpha   90.00
_cell.angle_beta   90.00
_cell.angle_gamma   90.00
#
_symmetry.space_group_name_H-M   'P 1'
#
loop_
_entity.id
_entity.type
_entity.pdbx_description
1 polymer ?
#
loop_
_entity_poly.entity_id
_entity_poly.type
_entity_poly.pdbx_seq_one_letter_code
_entity_poly.pdbx_strand_id
1 'polypeptide(L)'
;MKEFFFNLRVRLIRKILGDDIGHLLICHMDVGENNHKAILAFNLNGHKPHISFVIQDMLKQEEGLKAVVFDAVIEHLSRYEVDCKNFIETLNSKN
;
A
#
# COMPACT_ATOMS: atom_id res chain seq x y z
N MET A 1 -8.76 12.59 -19.56
CA MET A 1 -9.57 13.38 -18.61
C MET A 1 -9.71 12.73 -17.25
N LYS A 2 -10.07 11.45 -17.19
CA LYS A 2 -10.20 10.75 -15.90
C LYS A 2 -8.90 10.74 -15.11
N GLU A 3 -7.78 10.53 -15.79
CA GLU A 3 -6.45 10.50 -15.15
C GLU A 3 -6.09 11.85 -14.54
N PHE A 4 -6.41 12.94 -15.23
CA PHE A 4 -6.15 14.29 -14.73
C PHE A 4 -6.92 14.55 -13.44
N PHE A 5 -8.21 14.23 -13.42
CA PHE A 5 -9.05 14.43 -12.24
C PHE A 5 -8.62 13.52 -11.08
N PHE A 6 -8.24 12.29 -11.38
CA PHE A 6 -7.72 11.37 -10.36
C PHE A 6 -6.46 11.95 -9.71
N ASN A 7 -5.50 12.38 -10.52
CA ASN A 7 -4.25 12.96 -10.02
C ASN A 7 -4.50 14.23 -9.21
N LEU A 8 -5.44 15.05 -9.65
CA LEU A 8 -5.80 16.28 -8.94
C LEU A 8 -6.39 15.94 -7.57
N ARG A 9 -7.30 14.98 -7.50
CA ARG A 9 -7.91 14.55 -6.24
C ARG A 9 -6.87 14.00 -5.27
N VAL A 10 -5.98 13.16 -5.75
CA VAL A 10 -4.91 12.60 -4.92
C VAL A 10 -4.01 13.71 -4.38
N ARG A 11 -3.66 14.67 -5.21
CA ARG A 11 -2.86 15.83 -4.81
C ARG A 11 -3.53 16.63 -3.71
N LEU A 12 -4.83 16.86 -3.84
CA LEU A 12 -5.61 17.60 -2.85
C LEU A 12 -5.66 16.87 -1.51
N ILE A 13 -5.87 15.57 -1.55
CA ILE A 13 -5.87 14.74 -0.32
C ILE A 13 -4.51 14.81 0.37
N ARG A 14 -3.43 14.71 -0.38
CA ARG A 14 -2.07 14.79 0.18
C ARG A 14 -1.82 16.16 0.80
N LYS A 15 -2.31 17.22 0.18
CA LYS A 15 -2.19 18.58 0.73
C LYS A 15 -2.96 18.74 2.03
N ILE A 16 -4.17 18.18 2.08
CA ILE A 16 -5.01 18.24 3.28
C ILE A 16 -4.37 17.48 4.44
N LEU A 17 -3.79 16.32 4.16
CA LEU A 17 -3.09 15.53 5.18
C LEU A 17 -1.85 16.25 5.70
N GLY A 18 -1.10 16.88 4.81
CA GLY A 18 0.11 17.60 5.20
C GLY A 18 1.27 16.68 5.56
N ASP A 19 2.36 17.26 6.02
CA ASP A 19 3.55 16.51 6.41
C ASP A 19 3.56 16.13 7.89
N ASP A 20 2.69 16.71 8.69
CA ASP A 20 2.61 16.49 10.13
C ASP A 20 1.73 15.29 10.51
N ILE A 21 0.95 14.78 9.56
CA ILE A 21 0.15 13.58 9.79
C ILE A 21 0.81 12.40 9.09
N GLY A 22 1.21 11.39 9.87
CA GLY A 22 1.70 10.14 9.31
C GLY A 22 0.58 9.41 8.62
N HIS A 23 0.83 8.91 7.40
CA HIS A 23 -0.20 8.24 6.63
C HIS A 23 0.36 7.29 5.60
N LEU A 24 -0.44 6.30 5.24
CA LEU A 24 -0.24 5.46 4.08
C LEU A 24 -1.48 5.62 3.21
N LEU A 25 -1.32 6.23 2.05
CA LEU A 25 -2.41 6.49 1.11
C LEU A 25 -2.28 5.55 -0.08
N ILE A 26 -3.32 4.79 -0.35
CA ILE A 26 -3.37 3.87 -1.49
C ILE A 26 -4.67 4.17 -2.24
N CYS A 27 -4.53 4.56 -3.51
CA CYS A 27 -5.67 4.93 -4.34
C CYS A 27 -5.60 4.21 -5.68
N HIS A 28 -6.74 3.83 -6.20
CA HIS A 28 -6.83 3.33 -7.56
C HIS A 28 -8.15 3.78 -8.17
N MET A 29 -8.17 3.85 -9.50
CA MET A 29 -9.40 4.14 -10.24
C MET A 29 -9.37 3.36 -11.55
N ASP A 30 -10.46 2.67 -11.85
CA ASP A 30 -10.59 1.94 -13.10
C ASP A 30 -10.89 2.91 -14.23
N VAL A 31 -10.13 2.82 -15.32
CA VAL A 31 -10.25 3.74 -16.46
C VAL A 31 -10.56 3.04 -17.78
N GLY A 32 -10.60 1.71 -17.80
CA GLY A 32 -10.92 0.93 -18.99
C GLY A 32 -12.41 0.60 -19.08
N GLU A 33 -12.91 0.40 -20.29
CA GLU A 33 -14.31 0.04 -20.52
C GLU A 33 -14.68 -1.30 -19.88
N ASN A 34 -13.70 -2.20 -19.76
CA ASN A 34 -13.89 -3.53 -19.20
C ASN A 34 -13.15 -3.72 -17.87
N ASN A 35 -12.82 -2.64 -17.20
CA ASN A 35 -12.08 -2.63 -15.91
C ASN A 35 -10.73 -3.35 -15.98
N HIS A 36 -10.12 -3.39 -17.18
CA HIS A 36 -8.81 -4.02 -17.37
C HIS A 36 -7.63 -3.08 -17.12
N LYS A 37 -7.92 -1.80 -16.97
CA LYS A 37 -6.89 -0.79 -16.71
C LYS A 37 -7.26 0.01 -15.47
N ALA A 38 -6.27 0.24 -14.64
CA ALA A 38 -6.43 1.07 -13.46
C ALA A 38 -5.26 2.04 -13.36
N ILE A 39 -5.53 3.25 -12.90
CA ILE A 39 -4.48 4.16 -12.52
C ILE A 39 -4.30 4.05 -11.01
N LEU A 40 -3.04 4.09 -10.60
CA LEU A 40 -2.66 3.83 -9.22
C LEU A 40 -1.90 5.02 -8.65
N ALA A 41 -2.10 5.29 -7.39
CA ALA A 41 -1.31 6.28 -6.67
C ALA A 41 -1.11 5.80 -5.24
N PHE A 42 0.08 6.03 -4.71
CA PHE A 42 0.35 5.74 -3.32
C PHE A 42 1.29 6.78 -2.74
N ASN A 43 1.19 6.98 -1.44
CA ASN A 43 2.06 7.89 -0.72
C ASN A 43 2.25 7.36 0.70
N LEU A 44 3.49 7.39 1.13
CA LEU A 44 3.86 6.99 2.49
C LEU A 44 4.56 8.15 3.17
N ASN A 45 4.02 8.60 4.29
CA ASN A 45 4.62 9.66 5.09
C ASN A 45 4.54 9.27 6.57
N GLY A 46 5.65 9.39 7.28
CA GLY A 46 5.67 9.17 8.70
C GLY A 46 6.74 8.22 9.17
N HIS A 47 6.74 7.98 10.47
CA HIS A 47 7.72 7.11 11.12
C HIS A 47 7.32 5.64 10.91
N LYS A 48 8.22 4.86 10.31
CA LYS A 48 7.95 3.47 9.93
C LYS A 48 7.38 2.59 11.06
N PRO A 49 7.94 2.61 12.27
CA PRO A 49 7.37 1.81 13.37
C PRO A 49 5.92 2.17 13.71
N HIS A 50 5.55 3.44 13.64
CA HIS A 50 4.18 3.87 13.89
C HIS A 50 3.24 3.38 12.80
N ILE A 51 3.66 3.48 11.54
CA ILE A 51 2.86 3.01 10.41
C ILE A 51 2.69 1.49 10.47
N SER A 52 3.75 0.77 10.78
CA SER A 52 3.70 -0.68 10.96
C SER A 52 2.72 -1.07 12.05
N PHE A 53 2.72 -0.35 13.17
CA PHE A 53 1.77 -0.59 14.27
C PHE A 53 0.32 -0.41 13.83
N VAL A 54 0.05 0.67 13.10
CA VAL A 54 -1.30 0.94 12.59
C VAL A 54 -1.75 -0.16 11.63
N ILE A 55 -0.86 -0.58 10.74
CA ILE A 55 -1.17 -1.67 9.79
C ILE A 55 -1.49 -2.96 10.54
N GLN A 56 -0.70 -3.31 11.56
CA GLN A 56 -0.96 -4.49 12.38
C GLN A 56 -2.32 -4.44 13.07
N ASP A 57 -2.67 -3.27 13.59
CA ASP A 57 -3.96 -3.07 14.23
C ASP A 57 -5.13 -3.23 13.24
N MET A 58 -4.96 -2.68 12.03
CA MET A 58 -5.96 -2.82 10.97
C MET A 58 -6.12 -4.28 10.54
N LEU A 59 -5.03 -5.02 10.41
CA LEU A 59 -5.07 -6.44 10.06
C LEU A 59 -5.80 -7.27 11.12
N LYS A 60 -5.71 -6.86 12.37
CA LYS A 60 -6.44 -7.51 13.46
C LYS A 60 -7.95 -7.32 13.37
N GLN A 61 -8.37 -6.15 12.94
CA GLN A 61 -9.78 -5.74 12.94
C GLN A 61 -10.52 -6.05 11.65
N GLU A 62 -9.80 -6.08 10.51
CA GLU A 62 -10.40 -6.20 9.19
C GLU A 62 -9.92 -7.45 8.46
N GLU A 63 -10.75 -8.51 8.48
CA GLU A 63 -10.41 -9.78 7.84
C GLU A 63 -10.21 -9.64 6.33
N GLY A 64 -11.04 -8.81 5.66
CA GLY A 64 -10.90 -8.56 4.23
C GLY A 64 -9.57 -7.91 3.87
N LEU A 65 -9.15 -6.92 4.67
CA LEU A 65 -7.86 -6.27 4.47
C LEU A 65 -6.69 -7.22 4.71
N LYS A 66 -6.80 -8.05 5.73
CA LYS A 66 -5.80 -9.07 6.04
C LYS A 66 -5.59 -10.01 4.84
N ALA A 67 -6.68 -10.51 4.26
CA ALA A 67 -6.60 -11.38 3.09
C ALA A 67 -5.91 -10.70 1.91
N VAL A 68 -6.29 -9.45 1.62
CA VAL A 68 -5.71 -8.68 0.51
C VAL A 68 -4.22 -8.45 0.72
N VAL A 69 -3.82 -8.03 1.92
CA VAL A 69 -2.41 -7.75 2.22
C VAL A 69 -1.57 -9.03 2.15
N PHE A 70 -2.05 -10.11 2.74
CA PHE A 70 -1.32 -11.38 2.73
C PHE A 70 -1.18 -11.92 1.30
N ASP A 71 -2.26 -11.87 0.51
CA ASP A 71 -2.20 -12.29 -0.89
C ASP A 71 -1.20 -11.46 -1.69
N ALA A 72 -1.20 -10.15 -1.49
CA ALA A 72 -0.29 -9.26 -2.19
C ALA A 72 1.17 -9.57 -1.84
N VAL A 73 1.47 -9.79 -0.56
CA VAL A 73 2.82 -10.13 -0.12
C VAL A 73 3.26 -11.49 -0.68
N ILE A 74 2.39 -12.49 -0.62
CA ILE A 74 2.68 -13.83 -1.14
C ILE A 74 2.95 -13.79 -2.64
N GLU A 75 2.10 -13.10 -3.40
CA GLU A 75 2.30 -12.95 -4.83
C GLU A 75 3.60 -12.23 -5.17
N HIS A 76 3.91 -11.17 -4.43
CA HIS A 76 5.15 -10.44 -4.63
C HIS A 76 6.36 -11.34 -4.40
N LEU A 77 6.38 -12.06 -3.30
CA LEU A 77 7.50 -12.94 -2.96
C LEU A 77 7.66 -14.09 -3.96
N SER A 78 6.56 -14.57 -4.55
CA SER A 78 6.62 -15.63 -5.54
C SER A 78 7.15 -15.16 -6.90
N ARG A 79 6.99 -13.85 -7.20
CA ARG A 79 7.46 -13.27 -8.46
C ARG A 79 8.88 -12.73 -8.38
N TYR A 80 9.30 -12.29 -7.21
CA TYR A 80 10.58 -11.59 -7.03
C TYR A 80 11.48 -12.36 -6.07
N GLU A 81 12.32 -13.20 -6.64
CA GLU A 81 13.21 -14.09 -5.89
C GLU A 81 14.13 -13.35 -4.93
N VAL A 82 14.66 -12.20 -5.36
CA VAL A 82 15.57 -11.41 -4.52
C VAL A 82 14.88 -10.93 -3.25
N ASP A 83 13.64 -10.43 -3.40
CA ASP A 83 12.87 -9.96 -2.25
C ASP A 83 12.49 -11.10 -1.32
N CYS A 84 12.20 -12.28 -1.88
CA CYS A 84 11.93 -13.47 -1.09
C CYS A 84 13.13 -13.86 -0.23
N LYS A 85 14.33 -13.88 -0.82
CA LYS A 85 15.57 -14.18 -0.10
C LYS A 85 15.81 -13.18 1.02
N ASN A 86 15.65 -11.88 0.71
CA ASN A 86 15.87 -10.82 1.70
C ASN A 86 14.87 -10.95 2.85
N PHE A 87 13.62 -11.30 2.56
CA PHE A 87 12.60 -11.52 3.59
C PHE A 87 12.96 -12.67 4.51
N ILE A 88 13.40 -13.80 3.94
CA ILE A 88 13.81 -14.98 4.69
C ILE A 88 15.01 -14.66 5.59
N GLU A 89 16.00 -13.95 5.06
CA GLU A 89 17.16 -13.52 5.82
C GLU A 89 16.77 -12.63 7.00
N THR A 90 15.83 -11.71 6.77
CA THR A 90 15.32 -10.83 7.82
C THR A 90 14.63 -11.63 8.93
N LEU A 91 13.84 -12.62 8.57
CA LEU A 91 13.19 -13.49 9.55
C LEU A 91 14.22 -14.26 10.37
N ASN A 92 15.25 -14.78 9.71
CA ASN A 92 16.31 -15.55 10.39
C ASN A 92 17.13 -14.68 11.32
N SER A 93 17.36 -13.42 10.97
CA SER A 93 18.15 -12.51 11.77
C SER A 93 17.43 -12.04 13.04
N LYS A 94 16.10 -12.20 13.11
CA LYS A 94 15.32 -11.84 14.29
C LYS A 94 15.29 -12.93 15.35
N ASN A 95 15.73 -14.11 14.98
CA ASN A 95 15.81 -15.24 15.89
C ASN A 95 17.21 -15.37 16.47
#